data_337efa83a07f14f5418414a745c306d1
#
_entry.id   337efa83a07f14f5418414a745c306d1
#
_cell.length_a   1.000
_cell.length_b   1.000
_cell.length_c   1.000
_cell.angle_alpha   90.00
_cell.angle_beta   90.00
_cell.angle_gamma   90.00
#
_symmetry.space_group_name_H-M   'P 1'
#
loop_
_entity.id
_entity.type
_entity.pdbx_description
1 polymer ?
#
loop_
_entity_poly.entity_id
_entity_poly.type
_entity_poly.pdbx_seq_one_letter_code
_entity_poly.pdbx_strand_id
1 'polypeptide(L)'
;HNSDSPAVKWSSDGTVEYKMTTADKSDRGTDIIMYIDSEHKEFLEKDRIESILKKHCRFLPVPIVSGKKQEWKDGKYVETEEDNVINNTEPLWKKAPAGLKDEDYTSFYHQLYPMSMDEPMFWIHLNVDYPFNLTGILYFPRVKSNLDLQRNKIQLYSNQVFVTDSVEGIVPEFLTLLHGVIDSPDIPLNVSRSYLQSDSNVKKISSHITKKVSDKLNEIFKNDRSQFEEKWDSLKMFVEYGMLTEEKFYDRAAKYCLLKNTDDKYFTLDEYKSLIESNQKDKNDTLIYLYASNKVDQFAPIDEAKQKGYDVLLLDGPLDVHWIGLLEQKIEKTRFIRVDSETIDHIIEKDDNSSIDLSDSQKEALNEAFTSQIPKLDKTNFTVEFKTLDETARPVQITQNEFSRRMKEMSAMQQGMAMYGEMPDMYQVIVNVNHPFVKQLVTETEGKEKDSIATYAEENSKLKQVIDLALLSSGMLRGEELNNFVKRGFETI
;
A
#
# COMPACT_ATOMS: atom_id res chain seq x y z
N HIS A 1 -26.21 49.59 6.05
CA HIS A 1 -27.46 48.90 5.75
C HIS A 1 -28.66 49.56 6.46
N ASN A 2 -28.68 50.86 6.43
CA ASN A 2 -29.78 51.62 6.98
C ASN A 2 -30.89 51.68 5.93
N SER A 3 -32.14 51.47 6.30
CA SER A 3 -33.30 51.49 5.37
C SER A 3 -33.45 52.84 4.63
N ASP A 4 -32.87 53.88 5.16
CA ASP A 4 -32.99 55.24 4.64
C ASP A 4 -31.79 55.67 3.77
N SER A 5 -30.82 54.79 3.55
CA SER A 5 -29.66 55.07 2.69
C SER A 5 -30.01 54.85 1.22
N PRO A 6 -29.70 55.84 0.33
CA PRO A 6 -29.95 55.66 -1.10
C PRO A 6 -29.11 54.54 -1.67
N ALA A 7 -29.61 53.84 -2.70
CA ALA A 7 -28.85 52.85 -3.45
C ALA A 7 -27.66 53.52 -4.16
N VAL A 8 -26.52 52.84 -4.19
CA VAL A 8 -25.28 53.33 -4.78
C VAL A 8 -24.82 52.37 -5.90
N LYS A 9 -24.46 52.91 -7.04
CA LYS A 9 -23.79 52.20 -8.14
C LYS A 9 -22.32 52.51 -8.10
N TRP A 10 -21.54 51.44 -7.93
CA TRP A 10 -20.09 51.45 -8.11
C TRP A 10 -19.76 50.88 -9.50
N SER A 11 -18.83 51.46 -10.23
CA SER A 11 -18.37 50.94 -11.51
C SER A 11 -16.87 51.18 -11.71
N SER A 12 -16.18 50.16 -12.27
CA SER A 12 -14.76 50.19 -12.64
C SER A 12 -14.57 49.40 -13.93
N ASP A 13 -13.58 49.78 -14.71
CA ASP A 13 -13.11 49.08 -15.91
C ASP A 13 -11.97 48.09 -15.61
N GLY A 14 -11.69 47.83 -14.33
CA GLY A 14 -10.60 46.97 -13.90
C GLY A 14 -9.30 47.70 -13.59
N THR A 15 -9.25 49.03 -13.80
CA THR A 15 -8.15 49.90 -13.35
C THR A 15 -8.27 50.22 -11.87
N VAL A 16 -7.32 51.02 -11.34
CA VAL A 16 -7.36 51.50 -9.95
C VAL A 16 -8.44 52.58 -9.72
N GLU A 17 -9.02 53.08 -10.79
CA GLU A 17 -10.07 54.11 -10.74
C GLU A 17 -11.46 53.46 -10.70
N TYR A 18 -12.37 54.10 -9.98
CA TYR A 18 -13.77 53.69 -9.93
C TYR A 18 -14.69 54.93 -9.88
N LYS A 19 -15.93 54.75 -10.26
CA LYS A 19 -16.98 55.79 -10.17
C LYS A 19 -18.06 55.31 -9.20
N MET A 20 -18.51 56.26 -8.35
CA MET A 20 -19.67 56.05 -7.48
C MET A 20 -20.75 57.04 -7.83
N THR A 21 -21.97 56.55 -8.04
CA THR A 21 -23.16 57.39 -8.34
C THR A 21 -24.34 56.84 -7.55
N THR A 22 -25.37 57.64 -7.35
CA THR A 22 -26.64 57.15 -6.86
C THR A 22 -27.30 56.23 -7.89
N ALA A 23 -28.01 55.25 -7.40
CA ALA A 23 -28.76 54.31 -8.24
C ALA A 23 -30.23 54.29 -7.84
N ASP A 24 -31.10 53.98 -8.80
CA ASP A 24 -32.52 53.77 -8.56
C ASP A 24 -32.74 52.24 -8.37
N LYS A 25 -32.73 51.79 -7.10
CA LYS A 25 -33.00 50.40 -6.69
C LYS A 25 -33.89 50.43 -5.45
N SER A 26 -35.11 49.99 -5.59
CA SER A 26 -36.11 49.94 -4.51
C SER A 26 -35.92 48.70 -3.63
N ASP A 27 -35.44 47.60 -4.21
CA ASP A 27 -35.35 46.34 -3.51
C ASP A 27 -34.02 46.21 -2.75
N ARG A 28 -34.09 45.58 -1.60
CA ARG A 28 -32.90 45.26 -0.81
C ARG A 28 -32.06 44.19 -1.54
N GLY A 29 -30.79 44.47 -1.71
CA GLY A 29 -29.85 43.52 -2.31
C GLY A 29 -28.75 44.23 -3.08
N THR A 30 -27.85 43.45 -3.70
CA THR A 30 -26.74 43.93 -4.51
C THR A 30 -26.81 43.23 -5.88
N ASP A 31 -26.80 44.03 -6.95
CA ASP A 31 -26.67 43.51 -8.31
C ASP A 31 -25.20 43.62 -8.73
N ILE A 32 -24.64 42.53 -9.19
CA ILE A 32 -23.26 42.45 -9.73
C ILE A 32 -23.37 42.23 -11.24
N ILE A 33 -22.94 43.21 -12.02
CA ILE A 33 -22.94 43.13 -13.49
C ILE A 33 -21.49 43.11 -14.00
N MET A 34 -21.11 42.03 -14.64
CA MET A 34 -19.82 41.90 -15.28
C MET A 34 -19.96 41.92 -16.80
N TYR A 35 -19.22 42.81 -17.46
CA TYR A 35 -19.14 42.87 -18.91
C TYR A 35 -18.05 41.92 -19.38
N ILE A 36 -18.41 40.93 -20.21
CA ILE A 36 -17.53 39.86 -20.69
C ILE A 36 -17.00 40.28 -22.05
N ASP A 37 -15.69 40.14 -22.27
CA ASP A 37 -15.05 40.38 -23.56
C ASP A 37 -15.34 39.25 -24.59
N SER A 38 -14.85 39.45 -25.82
CA SER A 38 -15.10 38.52 -26.92
C SER A 38 -14.39 37.18 -26.78
N GLU A 39 -13.32 37.10 -25.98
CA GLU A 39 -12.51 35.88 -25.79
C GLU A 39 -13.12 34.98 -24.71
N HIS A 40 -13.92 35.54 -23.78
CA HIS A 40 -14.47 34.83 -22.65
C HIS A 40 -16.01 34.63 -22.71
N LYS A 41 -16.58 34.62 -23.91
CA LYS A 41 -18.04 34.46 -24.12
C LYS A 41 -18.63 33.18 -23.53
N GLU A 42 -17.80 32.15 -23.26
CA GLU A 42 -18.24 30.93 -22.58
C GLU A 42 -18.95 31.20 -21.25
N PHE A 43 -18.58 32.28 -20.54
CA PHE A 43 -19.21 32.67 -19.28
C PHE A 43 -20.57 33.35 -19.44
N LEU A 44 -21.06 33.54 -20.65
CA LEU A 44 -22.44 33.92 -20.92
C LEU A 44 -23.39 32.73 -21.00
N GLU A 45 -22.83 31.51 -21.13
CA GLU A 45 -23.59 30.28 -21.20
C GLU A 45 -24.03 29.82 -19.81
N LYS A 46 -25.33 29.59 -19.64
CA LYS A 46 -25.93 29.21 -18.35
C LYS A 46 -25.29 27.94 -17.79
N ASP A 47 -25.11 26.92 -18.62
CA ASP A 47 -24.58 25.62 -18.23
C ASP A 47 -23.12 25.74 -17.72
N ARG A 48 -22.35 26.65 -18.35
CA ARG A 48 -20.99 26.93 -17.94
C ARG A 48 -20.94 27.56 -16.55
N ILE A 49 -21.78 28.56 -16.29
CA ILE A 49 -21.89 29.21 -14.97
C ILE A 49 -22.39 28.22 -13.92
N GLU A 50 -23.43 27.44 -14.22
CA GLU A 50 -23.93 26.42 -13.28
C GLU A 50 -22.88 25.37 -12.95
N SER A 51 -22.07 24.95 -13.92
CA SER A 51 -20.95 24.02 -13.70
C SER A 51 -19.93 24.60 -12.72
N ILE A 52 -19.56 25.88 -12.87
CA ILE A 52 -18.64 26.57 -11.96
C ILE A 52 -19.25 26.70 -10.56
N LEU A 53 -20.50 27.10 -10.47
CA LEU A 53 -21.20 27.22 -9.20
C LEU A 53 -21.35 25.87 -8.50
N LYS A 54 -21.69 24.81 -9.22
CA LYS A 54 -21.78 23.45 -8.69
C LYS A 54 -20.42 22.93 -8.21
N LYS A 55 -19.32 23.35 -8.83
CA LYS A 55 -17.96 22.98 -8.40
C LYS A 55 -17.55 23.72 -7.12
N HIS A 56 -17.69 25.04 -7.07
CA HIS A 56 -17.13 25.89 -6.02
C HIS A 56 -18.11 26.24 -4.90
N CYS A 57 -19.39 26.27 -5.18
CA CYS A 57 -20.44 26.74 -4.28
C CYS A 57 -21.46 25.66 -3.90
N ARG A 58 -21.17 24.39 -4.22
CA ARG A 58 -22.08 23.24 -4.06
C ARG A 58 -22.72 23.16 -2.67
N PHE A 59 -21.99 23.55 -1.64
CA PHE A 59 -22.41 23.44 -0.25
C PHE A 59 -22.50 24.78 0.47
N LEU A 60 -22.55 25.86 -0.27
CA LEU A 60 -22.70 27.21 0.34
C LEU A 60 -23.94 27.28 1.23
N PRO A 61 -23.87 27.90 2.43
CA PRO A 61 -25.00 27.95 3.37
C PRO A 61 -26.12 28.91 2.95
N VAL A 62 -26.01 29.47 1.76
CA VAL A 62 -27.02 30.40 1.17
C VAL A 62 -27.52 29.77 -0.14
N PRO A 63 -28.85 29.71 -0.35
CA PRO A 63 -29.37 29.12 -1.57
C PRO A 63 -28.98 29.92 -2.81
N ILE A 64 -28.51 29.22 -3.82
CA ILE A 64 -28.19 29.79 -5.14
C ILE A 64 -29.31 29.38 -6.10
N VAL A 65 -30.04 30.34 -6.58
CA VAL A 65 -31.14 30.12 -7.55
C VAL A 65 -30.61 30.33 -8.97
N SER A 66 -30.84 29.38 -9.83
CA SER A 66 -30.54 29.48 -11.26
C SER A 66 -31.79 29.21 -12.10
N GLY A 67 -32.61 30.22 -12.28
CA GLY A 67 -33.88 30.11 -12.97
C GLY A 67 -34.95 29.35 -12.21
N LYS A 68 -35.89 28.77 -12.95
CA LYS A 68 -36.99 27.96 -12.40
C LYS A 68 -36.72 26.47 -12.60
N LYS A 69 -37.32 25.63 -11.77
CA LYS A 69 -37.31 24.18 -11.97
C LYS A 69 -38.05 23.86 -13.26
N GLN A 70 -37.58 22.82 -13.98
CA GLN A 70 -38.20 22.32 -15.17
C GLN A 70 -38.75 20.91 -14.93
N GLU A 71 -39.98 20.65 -15.34
CA GLU A 71 -40.61 19.35 -15.31
C GLU A 71 -40.87 18.85 -16.73
N TRP A 72 -40.69 17.55 -16.91
CA TRP A 72 -41.04 16.91 -18.20
C TRP A 72 -42.53 16.70 -18.28
N LYS A 73 -43.23 17.42 -19.19
CA LYS A 73 -44.65 17.29 -19.44
C LYS A 73 -44.88 17.24 -20.95
N ASP A 74 -45.68 16.30 -21.40
CA ASP A 74 -46.12 16.18 -22.81
C ASP A 74 -44.97 16.23 -23.84
N GLY A 75 -43.86 15.56 -23.57
CA GLY A 75 -42.72 15.47 -24.51
C GLY A 75 -41.84 16.72 -24.56
N LYS A 76 -41.94 17.66 -23.60
CA LYS A 76 -41.10 18.86 -23.47
C LYS A 76 -40.86 19.24 -22.03
N TYR A 77 -39.76 19.96 -21.79
CA TYR A 77 -39.50 20.59 -20.49
C TYR A 77 -40.33 21.88 -20.35
N VAL A 78 -41.06 21.97 -19.24
CA VAL A 78 -41.89 23.14 -18.92
C VAL A 78 -41.40 23.72 -17.60
N GLU A 79 -41.15 25.02 -17.56
CA GLU A 79 -40.77 25.73 -16.34
C GLU A 79 -41.96 25.76 -15.34
N THR A 80 -41.61 25.53 -14.07
CA THR A 80 -42.54 25.60 -12.95
C THR A 80 -42.42 26.99 -12.25
N GLU A 81 -43.30 27.24 -11.29
CA GLU A 81 -43.21 28.47 -10.46
C GLU A 81 -42.09 28.37 -9.40
N GLU A 82 -41.54 27.17 -9.14
CA GLU A 82 -40.54 26.93 -8.14
C GLU A 82 -39.14 27.36 -8.59
N ASP A 83 -38.39 27.97 -7.68
CA ASP A 83 -37.00 28.33 -7.90
C ASP A 83 -36.11 27.09 -8.00
N ASN A 84 -35.21 27.06 -8.98
CA ASN A 84 -34.21 26.04 -9.13
C ASN A 84 -32.99 26.36 -8.25
N VAL A 85 -32.99 25.83 -7.01
CA VAL A 85 -31.83 25.91 -6.10
C VAL A 85 -30.81 24.84 -6.50
N ILE A 86 -29.61 25.29 -6.90
CA ILE A 86 -28.57 24.44 -7.47
C ILE A 86 -27.50 23.92 -6.47
N ASN A 87 -27.54 24.40 -5.23
CA ASN A 87 -26.63 24.00 -4.16
C ASN A 87 -27.38 23.36 -3.00
N ASN A 88 -26.60 22.61 -2.15
CA ASN A 88 -27.11 22.01 -0.91
C ASN A 88 -26.64 22.86 0.27
N THR A 89 -27.54 23.58 0.90
CA THR A 89 -27.26 24.52 2.02
C THR A 89 -26.99 23.80 3.35
N GLU A 90 -27.42 22.53 3.49
CA GLU A 90 -27.28 21.71 4.69
C GLU A 90 -26.55 20.40 4.39
N PRO A 91 -25.26 20.46 4.14
CA PRO A 91 -24.49 19.25 3.81
C PRO A 91 -24.43 18.27 4.99
N LEU A 92 -24.28 16.98 4.69
CA LEU A 92 -24.36 15.90 5.66
C LEU A 92 -23.40 16.08 6.83
N TRP A 93 -22.18 16.56 6.59
CA TRP A 93 -21.15 16.74 7.62
C TRP A 93 -21.44 17.86 8.66
N LYS A 94 -22.46 18.68 8.43
CA LYS A 94 -22.94 19.67 9.40
C LYS A 94 -24.04 19.14 10.30
N LYS A 95 -24.62 18.00 9.97
CA LYS A 95 -25.66 17.35 10.77
C LYS A 95 -25.04 16.56 11.93
N ALA A 96 -25.78 16.47 13.03
CA ALA A 96 -25.34 15.67 14.17
C ALA A 96 -25.29 14.16 13.81
N PRO A 97 -24.19 13.44 14.07
CA PRO A 97 -24.04 12.03 13.69
C PRO A 97 -25.13 11.11 14.29
N ALA A 98 -25.62 11.42 15.50
CA ALA A 98 -26.63 10.61 16.20
C ALA A 98 -27.98 10.51 15.46
N GLY A 99 -28.24 11.41 14.52
CA GLY A 99 -29.48 11.43 13.73
C GLY A 99 -29.34 10.81 12.34
N LEU A 100 -28.15 10.31 11.98
CA LEU A 100 -27.83 9.82 10.64
C LEU A 100 -27.78 8.30 10.62
N LYS A 101 -28.18 7.72 9.48
CA LYS A 101 -28.12 6.28 9.21
C LYS A 101 -27.03 6.00 8.17
N ASP A 102 -26.68 4.74 8.04
CA ASP A 102 -25.67 4.27 7.09
C ASP A 102 -26.01 4.64 5.63
N GLU A 103 -27.30 4.59 5.29
CA GLU A 103 -27.78 4.98 3.96
C GLU A 103 -27.54 6.46 3.65
N ASP A 104 -27.59 7.34 4.65
CA ASP A 104 -27.31 8.78 4.47
C ASP A 104 -25.83 8.97 4.08
N TYR A 105 -24.92 8.25 4.74
CA TYR A 105 -23.47 8.31 4.45
C TYR A 105 -23.15 7.74 3.08
N THR A 106 -23.72 6.60 2.73
CA THR A 106 -23.52 5.96 1.41
C THR A 106 -24.08 6.85 0.29
N SER A 107 -25.27 7.39 0.46
CA SER A 107 -25.87 8.32 -0.50
C SER A 107 -25.02 9.58 -0.67
N PHE A 108 -24.48 10.11 0.42
CA PHE A 108 -23.59 11.27 0.37
C PHE A 108 -22.27 10.96 -0.31
N TYR A 109 -21.71 9.76 -0.11
CA TYR A 109 -20.51 9.30 -0.83
C TYR A 109 -20.72 9.29 -2.34
N HIS A 110 -21.83 8.72 -2.82
CA HIS A 110 -22.16 8.72 -4.25
C HIS A 110 -22.51 10.12 -4.78
N GLN A 111 -23.04 11.00 -3.93
CA GLN A 111 -23.20 12.41 -4.27
C GLN A 111 -21.85 13.10 -4.50
N LEU A 112 -20.83 12.83 -3.66
CA LEU A 112 -19.49 13.39 -3.82
C LEU A 112 -18.76 12.79 -5.05
N TYR A 113 -18.91 11.49 -5.25
CA TYR A 113 -18.20 10.70 -6.27
C TYR A 113 -19.15 9.93 -7.17
N PRO A 114 -19.89 10.62 -8.08
CA PRO A 114 -20.94 9.98 -8.90
C PRO A 114 -20.43 8.86 -9.82
N MET A 115 -19.13 8.87 -10.14
CA MET A 115 -18.49 7.86 -11.01
C MET A 115 -17.97 6.65 -10.24
N SER A 116 -18.03 6.66 -8.91
CA SER A 116 -17.62 5.52 -8.07
C SER A 116 -18.76 4.50 -8.02
N MET A 117 -18.45 3.26 -8.43
CA MET A 117 -19.40 2.14 -8.35
C MET A 117 -19.26 1.36 -7.03
N ASP A 118 -18.13 1.52 -6.33
CA ASP A 118 -17.87 0.82 -5.08
C ASP A 118 -18.36 1.64 -3.88
N GLU A 119 -18.91 0.95 -2.90
CA GLU A 119 -19.26 1.54 -1.61
C GLU A 119 -18.03 1.64 -0.71
N PRO A 120 -17.95 2.68 0.15
CA PRO A 120 -16.91 2.76 1.16
C PRO A 120 -17.05 1.63 2.19
N MET A 121 -15.91 1.16 2.73
CA MET A 121 -15.92 0.11 3.75
C MET A 121 -16.53 0.58 5.07
N PHE A 122 -16.26 1.83 5.43
CA PHE A 122 -16.77 2.56 6.58
C PHE A 122 -16.39 4.03 6.46
N TRP A 123 -16.83 4.84 7.41
CA TRP A 123 -16.58 6.28 7.45
C TRP A 123 -16.31 6.78 8.87
N ILE A 124 -15.75 7.96 8.93
CA ILE A 124 -15.51 8.69 10.16
C ILE A 124 -16.16 10.07 10.01
N HIS A 125 -17.16 10.36 10.85
CA HIS A 125 -17.75 11.67 10.92
C HIS A 125 -16.96 12.53 11.92
N LEU A 126 -16.33 13.57 11.42
CA LEU A 126 -15.57 14.55 12.20
C LEU A 126 -16.52 15.65 12.67
N ASN A 127 -16.51 15.93 13.97
CA ASN A 127 -17.25 17.03 14.57
C ASN A 127 -16.49 17.51 15.81
N VAL A 128 -15.74 18.59 15.66
CA VAL A 128 -14.85 19.15 16.69
C VAL A 128 -15.08 20.64 16.77
N ASP A 129 -15.39 21.13 17.97
CA ASP A 129 -15.65 22.54 18.24
C ASP A 129 -14.49 23.22 18.94
N TYR A 130 -13.66 22.47 19.66
CA TYR A 130 -12.55 22.99 20.45
C TYR A 130 -11.38 21.99 20.46
N PRO A 131 -10.11 22.41 20.36
CA PRO A 131 -9.56 23.78 20.31
C PRO A 131 -9.57 24.42 18.92
N PHE A 132 -10.17 23.82 17.94
CA PHE A 132 -10.37 24.31 16.57
C PHE A 132 -11.69 23.76 16.03
N ASN A 133 -12.25 24.45 15.05
CA ASN A 133 -13.45 24.00 14.38
C ASN A 133 -13.09 23.08 13.22
N LEU A 134 -13.54 21.83 13.29
CA LEU A 134 -13.32 20.83 12.25
C LEU A 134 -14.57 19.96 12.10
N THR A 135 -15.15 20.01 10.94
CA THR A 135 -16.25 19.10 10.57
C THR A 135 -15.90 18.40 9.28
N GLY A 136 -16.51 17.23 9.02
CA GLY A 136 -16.22 16.49 7.80
C GLY A 136 -16.65 15.03 7.87
N ILE A 137 -16.52 14.35 6.77
CA ILE A 137 -16.71 12.90 6.69
C ILE A 137 -15.57 12.33 5.86
N LEU A 138 -14.80 11.44 6.46
CA LEU A 138 -13.75 10.68 5.80
C LEU A 138 -14.25 9.27 5.52
N TYR A 139 -14.09 8.81 4.30
CA TYR A 139 -14.47 7.48 3.85
C TYR A 139 -13.25 6.64 3.55
N PHE A 140 -13.28 5.39 3.98
CA PHE A 140 -12.31 4.37 3.63
C PHE A 140 -12.77 3.66 2.36
N PRO A 141 -12.12 3.91 1.21
CA PRO A 141 -12.47 3.22 -0.04
C PRO A 141 -11.98 1.77 -0.03
N ARG A 142 -12.61 0.92 -0.85
CA ARG A 142 -12.04 -0.39 -1.18
C ARG A 142 -10.96 -0.18 -2.25
N VAL A 143 -9.71 -0.39 -1.87
CA VAL A 143 -8.58 -0.30 -2.80
C VAL A 143 -8.39 -1.64 -3.49
N LYS A 144 -8.69 -1.72 -4.78
CA LYS A 144 -8.53 -2.94 -5.60
C LYS A 144 -7.26 -2.92 -6.45
N SER A 145 -6.71 -1.75 -6.74
CA SER A 145 -5.49 -1.59 -7.54
C SER A 145 -4.81 -0.24 -7.27
N ASN A 146 -3.52 -0.14 -7.59
CA ASN A 146 -2.75 1.11 -7.49
C ASN A 146 -3.31 2.25 -8.36
N LEU A 147 -4.13 1.96 -9.38
CA LEU A 147 -4.78 2.95 -10.25
C LEU A 147 -5.97 3.65 -9.58
N ASP A 148 -6.60 3.01 -8.58
CA ASP A 148 -7.77 3.58 -7.89
C ASP A 148 -7.37 4.66 -6.89
N LEU A 149 -6.11 4.68 -6.44
CA LEU A 149 -5.58 5.63 -5.47
C LEU A 149 -5.54 7.09 -5.97
N GLN A 150 -5.64 7.34 -7.28
CA GLN A 150 -5.49 8.67 -7.86
C GLN A 150 -6.81 9.36 -8.25
N ARG A 151 -7.95 8.67 -8.27
CA ARG A 151 -9.19 9.19 -8.86
C ARG A 151 -10.02 10.07 -7.93
N ASN A 152 -10.16 9.71 -6.69
CA ASN A 152 -10.98 10.43 -5.72
C ASN A 152 -10.10 10.97 -4.60
N LYS A 153 -10.34 12.18 -4.17
CA LYS A 153 -9.53 12.89 -3.17
C LYS A 153 -10.41 13.46 -2.08
N ILE A 154 -9.79 13.72 -0.94
CA ILE A 154 -10.45 14.52 0.10
C ILE A 154 -10.64 15.94 -0.43
N GLN A 155 -11.86 16.46 -0.34
CA GLN A 155 -12.20 17.83 -0.70
C GLN A 155 -12.13 18.73 0.54
N LEU A 156 -11.35 19.81 0.47
CA LEU A 156 -11.25 20.80 1.53
C LEU A 156 -12.25 21.91 1.31
N TYR A 157 -12.97 22.24 2.37
CA TYR A 157 -13.88 23.38 2.48
C TYR A 157 -13.46 24.31 3.62
N SER A 158 -13.80 25.56 3.52
CA SER A 158 -13.76 26.53 4.60
C SER A 158 -15.10 27.28 4.66
N ASN A 159 -15.84 27.11 5.76
CA ASN A 159 -17.22 27.58 5.89
C ASN A 159 -18.10 27.15 4.69
N GLN A 160 -18.05 25.88 4.33
CA GLN A 160 -18.81 25.26 3.22
C GLN A 160 -18.45 25.80 1.81
N VAL A 161 -17.42 26.62 1.68
CA VAL A 161 -16.86 27.07 0.40
C VAL A 161 -15.72 26.15 0.00
N PHE A 162 -15.77 25.60 -1.21
CA PHE A 162 -14.70 24.74 -1.74
C PHE A 162 -13.38 25.51 -1.85
N VAL A 163 -12.31 24.91 -1.35
CA VAL A 163 -10.95 25.45 -1.40
C VAL A 163 -10.10 24.69 -2.39
N THR A 164 -9.92 23.38 -2.16
CA THR A 164 -9.05 22.52 -2.97
C THR A 164 -9.40 21.05 -2.79
N ASP A 165 -8.99 20.22 -3.70
CA ASP A 165 -8.97 18.75 -3.60
C ASP A 165 -7.57 18.20 -3.32
N SER A 166 -6.58 19.04 -3.08
CA SER A 166 -5.25 18.69 -2.60
C SER A 166 -5.11 19.07 -1.13
N VAL A 167 -5.06 18.04 -0.28
CA VAL A 167 -4.98 18.20 1.19
C VAL A 167 -3.56 17.95 1.72
N GLU A 168 -2.56 18.00 0.84
CA GLU A 168 -1.15 17.89 1.22
C GLU A 168 -0.79 18.92 2.30
N GLY A 169 -0.12 18.45 3.35
CA GLY A 169 0.25 19.27 4.50
C GLY A 169 -0.87 19.54 5.52
N ILE A 170 -2.15 19.20 5.21
CA ILE A 170 -3.28 19.29 6.16
C ILE A 170 -3.50 17.96 6.85
N VAL A 171 -3.45 16.86 6.11
CA VAL A 171 -3.51 15.51 6.64
C VAL A 171 -2.18 14.82 6.41
N PRO A 172 -1.79 13.84 7.25
CA PRO A 172 -0.64 12.99 6.98
C PRO A 172 -0.77 12.31 5.62
N GLU A 173 0.37 12.01 5.00
CA GLU A 173 0.41 11.50 3.64
C GLU A 173 -0.41 10.21 3.47
N PHE A 174 -0.33 9.27 4.42
CA PHE A 174 -1.10 8.02 4.37
C PHE A 174 -2.63 8.23 4.39
N LEU A 175 -3.11 9.35 4.92
CA LEU A 175 -4.54 9.70 4.93
C LEU A 175 -5.00 10.36 3.61
N THR A 176 -4.09 10.75 2.73
CA THR A 176 -4.45 11.26 1.39
C THR A 176 -5.08 10.18 0.51
N LEU A 177 -4.94 8.90 0.89
CA LEU A 177 -5.61 7.77 0.25
C LEU A 177 -7.11 7.66 0.58
N LEU A 178 -7.58 8.41 1.59
CA LEU A 178 -9.00 8.46 1.95
C LEU A 178 -9.77 9.38 1.00
N HIS A 179 -11.07 9.15 0.95
CA HIS A 179 -12.03 10.01 0.26
C HIS A 179 -12.81 10.87 1.26
N GLY A 180 -13.55 11.86 0.80
CA GLY A 180 -14.48 12.59 1.63
C GLY A 180 -14.33 14.10 1.62
N VAL A 181 -14.73 14.71 2.73
CA VAL A 181 -14.72 16.16 2.90
C VAL A 181 -14.14 16.53 4.27
N ILE A 182 -13.40 17.63 4.29
CA ILE A 182 -12.95 18.32 5.49
C ILE A 182 -13.39 19.76 5.37
N ASP A 183 -14.04 20.31 6.39
CA ASP A 183 -14.47 21.71 6.46
C ASP A 183 -13.96 22.33 7.77
N SER A 184 -13.06 23.30 7.66
CA SER A 184 -12.49 24.01 8.79
C SER A 184 -12.21 25.47 8.45
N PRO A 185 -12.77 26.41 9.21
CA PRO A 185 -12.43 27.83 9.09
C PRO A 185 -11.04 28.16 9.65
N ASP A 186 -10.48 27.27 10.49
CA ASP A 186 -9.22 27.50 11.20
C ASP A 186 -7.99 27.10 10.39
N ILE A 187 -8.19 26.58 9.18
CA ILE A 187 -7.10 26.33 8.23
C ILE A 187 -6.75 27.65 7.55
N PRO A 188 -5.53 28.16 7.73
CA PRO A 188 -5.13 29.43 7.16
C PRO A 188 -5.04 29.32 5.64
N LEU A 189 -5.84 30.11 4.96
CA LEU A 189 -5.85 30.23 3.51
C LEU A 189 -5.12 31.52 3.13
N ASN A 190 -4.29 31.47 2.07
CA ASN A 190 -3.78 32.69 1.47
C ASN A 190 -4.90 33.40 0.69
N VAL A 191 -4.64 34.67 0.29
CA VAL A 191 -5.62 35.50 -0.43
C VAL A 191 -6.11 34.83 -1.73
N SER A 192 -5.24 34.08 -2.39
CA SER A 192 -5.57 33.35 -3.62
C SER A 192 -6.20 31.97 -3.37
N ARG A 193 -6.28 31.51 -2.11
CA ARG A 193 -6.72 30.17 -1.70
C ARG A 193 -5.94 29.02 -2.33
N SER A 194 -4.79 29.28 -2.92
CA SER A 194 -4.00 28.32 -3.69
C SER A 194 -2.85 27.70 -2.89
N TYR A 195 -2.54 28.20 -1.71
CA TYR A 195 -1.44 27.74 -0.87
C TYR A 195 -1.81 27.66 0.60
N LEU A 196 -1.54 26.52 1.21
CA LEU A 196 -1.73 26.30 2.64
C LEU A 196 -0.43 26.64 3.35
N GLN A 197 -0.49 27.58 4.29
CA GLN A 197 0.66 27.86 5.13
C GLN A 197 0.81 26.78 6.20
N SER A 198 2.02 26.26 6.38
CA SER A 198 2.37 25.36 7.47
C SER A 198 2.25 26.09 8.81
N ASP A 199 1.08 26.03 9.43
CA ASP A 199 0.77 26.66 10.71
C ASP A 199 0.69 25.58 11.82
N SER A 200 0.88 26.03 13.07
CA SER A 200 0.70 25.22 14.27
C SER A 200 -0.71 24.61 14.38
N ASN A 201 -1.73 25.27 13.86
CA ASN A 201 -3.11 24.81 13.85
C ASN A 201 -3.30 23.64 12.87
N VAL A 202 -2.68 23.69 11.69
CA VAL A 202 -2.69 22.59 10.71
C VAL A 202 -2.11 21.32 11.32
N LYS A 203 -0.99 21.42 12.05
CA LYS A 203 -0.38 20.26 12.75
C LYS A 203 -1.30 19.68 13.82
N LYS A 204 -2.05 20.52 14.55
CA LYS A 204 -3.03 20.07 15.55
C LYS A 204 -4.20 19.34 14.89
N ILE A 205 -4.73 19.91 13.80
CA ILE A 205 -5.81 19.30 12.99
C ILE A 205 -5.36 17.94 12.45
N SER A 206 -4.19 17.90 11.82
CA SER A 206 -3.57 16.67 11.31
C SER A 206 -3.45 15.58 12.39
N SER A 207 -2.86 15.92 13.54
CA SER A 207 -2.74 14.99 14.67
C SER A 207 -4.10 14.52 15.19
N HIS A 208 -5.12 15.39 15.20
CA HIS A 208 -6.46 15.01 15.65
C HIS A 208 -7.13 14.06 14.66
N ILE A 209 -7.02 14.30 13.36
CA ILE A 209 -7.55 13.41 12.32
C ILE A 209 -6.88 12.04 12.44
N THR A 210 -5.54 11.99 12.54
CA THR A 210 -4.77 10.76 12.74
C THR A 210 -5.27 9.97 13.94
N LYS A 211 -5.49 10.66 15.07
CA LYS A 211 -6.04 10.03 16.27
C LYS A 211 -7.43 9.45 16.03
N LYS A 212 -8.34 10.22 15.42
CA LYS A 212 -9.72 9.77 15.14
C LYS A 212 -9.76 8.57 14.19
N VAL A 213 -8.89 8.56 13.19
CA VAL A 213 -8.72 7.41 12.28
C VAL A 213 -8.29 6.18 13.06
N SER A 214 -7.24 6.31 13.88
CA SER A 214 -6.75 5.19 14.69
C SER A 214 -7.78 4.70 15.72
N ASP A 215 -8.48 5.62 16.36
CA ASP A 215 -9.54 5.28 17.34
C ASP A 215 -10.67 4.49 16.66
N LYS A 216 -11.08 4.89 15.42
CA LYS A 216 -12.12 4.18 14.66
C LYS A 216 -11.68 2.78 14.22
N LEU A 217 -10.45 2.65 13.72
CA LEU A 217 -9.89 1.33 13.36
C LEU A 217 -9.85 0.39 14.57
N ASN A 218 -9.38 0.90 15.72
CA ASN A 218 -9.35 0.13 16.96
C ASN A 218 -10.75 -0.20 17.51
N GLU A 219 -11.74 0.68 17.32
CA GLU A 219 -13.14 0.43 17.66
C GLU A 219 -13.70 -0.74 16.85
N ILE A 220 -13.53 -0.71 15.51
CA ILE A 220 -14.00 -1.79 14.62
C ILE A 220 -13.32 -3.11 15.01
N PHE A 221 -11.99 -3.09 15.20
CA PHE A 221 -11.22 -4.25 15.62
C PHE A 221 -11.74 -4.88 16.92
N LYS A 222 -12.09 -4.05 17.92
CA LYS A 222 -12.57 -4.53 19.23
C LYS A 222 -14.02 -5.00 19.20
N ASN A 223 -14.86 -4.34 18.43
CA ASN A 223 -16.30 -4.63 18.43
C ASN A 223 -16.63 -5.81 17.52
N ASP A 224 -15.92 -5.98 16.41
CA ASP A 224 -16.14 -7.05 15.45
C ASP A 224 -14.81 -7.44 14.76
N ARG A 225 -14.07 -8.30 15.44
CA ARG A 225 -12.77 -8.82 14.97
C ARG A 225 -12.92 -9.50 13.61
N SER A 226 -13.96 -10.28 13.39
CA SER A 226 -14.18 -11.01 12.14
C SER A 226 -14.38 -10.06 10.97
N GLN A 227 -15.22 -9.04 11.16
CA GLN A 227 -15.43 -8.01 10.14
C GLN A 227 -14.15 -7.21 9.83
N PHE A 228 -13.30 -6.97 10.84
CA PHE A 228 -12.03 -6.29 10.65
C PHE A 228 -11.06 -7.15 9.83
N GLU A 229 -10.99 -8.45 10.09
CA GLU A 229 -10.18 -9.41 9.32
C GLU A 229 -10.64 -9.50 7.86
N GLU A 230 -11.94 -9.55 7.58
CA GLU A 230 -12.49 -9.53 6.22
C GLU A 230 -12.11 -8.26 5.42
N LYS A 231 -11.93 -7.14 6.11
CA LYS A 231 -11.54 -5.86 5.51
C LYS A 231 -10.02 -5.66 5.47
N TRP A 232 -9.25 -6.52 6.12
CA TRP A 232 -7.82 -6.30 6.36
C TRP A 232 -7.01 -6.13 5.07
N ASP A 233 -7.24 -6.93 4.06
CA ASP A 233 -6.51 -6.84 2.78
C ASP A 233 -6.67 -5.46 2.11
N SER A 234 -7.80 -4.77 2.33
CA SER A 234 -8.02 -3.39 1.87
C SER A 234 -7.50 -2.33 2.84
N LEU A 235 -7.33 -2.67 4.12
CA LEU A 235 -6.85 -1.76 5.18
C LEU A 235 -5.34 -1.82 5.37
N LYS A 236 -4.71 -2.96 5.06
CA LYS A 236 -3.29 -3.24 5.28
C LYS A 236 -2.42 -2.09 4.81
N MET A 237 -2.58 -1.64 3.57
CA MET A 237 -1.78 -0.55 2.99
C MET A 237 -1.89 0.75 3.79
N PHE A 238 -3.10 1.14 4.22
CA PHE A 238 -3.31 2.36 5.03
C PHE A 238 -2.62 2.27 6.38
N VAL A 239 -2.74 1.10 7.02
CA VAL A 239 -2.19 0.88 8.36
C VAL A 239 -0.67 0.83 8.29
N GLU A 240 -0.09 0.06 7.39
CA GLU A 240 1.36 -0.07 7.22
C GLU A 240 2.01 1.25 6.82
N TYR A 241 1.42 1.98 5.86
CA TYR A 241 1.94 3.29 5.46
C TYR A 241 1.88 4.30 6.61
N GLY A 242 0.77 4.30 7.36
CA GLY A 242 0.65 5.13 8.56
C GLY A 242 1.69 4.78 9.64
N MET A 243 1.95 3.48 9.87
CA MET A 243 2.97 3.03 10.82
C MET A 243 4.38 3.41 10.37
N LEU A 244 4.66 3.41 9.07
CA LEU A 244 5.96 3.80 8.50
C LEU A 244 6.23 5.30 8.60
N THR A 245 5.21 6.13 8.45
CA THR A 245 5.37 7.59 8.31
C THR A 245 5.06 8.38 9.57
N GLU A 246 4.27 7.82 10.51
CA GLU A 246 3.76 8.51 11.69
C GLU A 246 3.98 7.71 12.98
N GLU A 247 4.99 8.06 13.76
CA GLU A 247 5.33 7.33 15.00
C GLU A 247 4.17 7.23 15.99
N LYS A 248 3.41 8.31 16.18
CA LYS A 248 2.22 8.30 17.06
C LYS A 248 1.10 7.41 16.55
N PHE A 249 1.04 7.20 15.24
CA PHE A 249 0.10 6.25 14.65
C PHE A 249 0.59 4.81 14.87
N TYR A 250 1.90 4.56 14.73
CA TYR A 250 2.51 3.26 15.03
C TYR A 250 2.14 2.78 16.44
N ASP A 251 2.36 3.60 17.46
CA ASP A 251 2.08 3.25 18.86
C ASP A 251 0.63 2.83 19.12
N ARG A 252 -0.27 3.32 18.30
CA ARG A 252 -1.70 2.99 18.38
C ARG A 252 -2.05 1.79 17.51
N ALA A 253 -1.53 1.77 16.28
CA ALA A 253 -1.86 0.77 15.27
C ALA A 253 -1.27 -0.61 15.62
N ALA A 254 -0.15 -0.68 16.31
CA ALA A 254 0.45 -1.92 16.79
C ALA A 254 -0.53 -2.82 17.57
N LYS A 255 -1.59 -2.25 18.15
CA LYS A 255 -2.61 -2.98 18.94
C LYS A 255 -3.66 -3.69 18.08
N TYR A 256 -3.84 -3.28 16.83
CA TYR A 256 -4.84 -3.82 15.90
C TYR A 256 -4.28 -4.12 14.52
N CYS A 257 -3.02 -3.85 14.29
CA CYS A 257 -2.34 -4.27 13.07
C CYS A 257 -2.31 -5.80 13.00
N LEU A 258 -2.70 -6.37 11.87
CA LEU A 258 -2.77 -7.81 11.69
C LEU A 258 -1.65 -8.33 10.81
N LEU A 259 -1.16 -9.49 11.20
CA LEU A 259 -0.32 -10.37 10.42
C LEU A 259 -1.19 -11.49 9.87
N LYS A 260 -1.07 -11.78 8.58
CA LYS A 260 -1.74 -12.92 7.94
C LYS A 260 -0.72 -14.02 7.70
N ASN A 261 -1.03 -15.26 8.07
CA ASN A 261 -0.16 -16.39 7.77
C ASN A 261 -0.56 -17.11 6.47
N THR A 262 0.24 -18.09 6.08
CA THR A 262 -0.01 -18.89 4.87
C THR A 262 -1.24 -19.80 4.95
N ASP A 263 -1.85 -19.95 6.12
CA ASP A 263 -3.11 -20.66 6.34
C ASP A 263 -4.32 -19.72 6.35
N ASP A 264 -4.14 -18.47 5.93
CA ASP A 264 -5.17 -17.41 5.89
C ASP A 264 -5.75 -17.05 7.27
N LYS A 265 -4.97 -17.26 8.34
CA LYS A 265 -5.32 -16.84 9.70
C LYS A 265 -4.70 -15.50 10.02
N TYR A 266 -5.39 -14.69 10.81
CA TYR A 266 -4.99 -13.35 11.20
C TYR A 266 -4.60 -13.29 12.68
N PHE A 267 -3.54 -12.57 12.98
CA PHE A 267 -2.99 -12.39 14.31
C PHE A 267 -2.58 -10.94 14.53
N THR A 268 -2.73 -10.43 15.73
CA THR A 268 -2.00 -9.21 16.13
C THR A 268 -0.51 -9.52 16.28
N LEU A 269 0.31 -8.48 16.40
CA LEU A 269 1.76 -8.65 16.63
C LEU A 269 2.03 -9.50 17.89
N ASP A 270 1.29 -9.26 18.98
CA ASP A 270 1.46 -9.98 20.24
C ASP A 270 0.95 -11.42 20.16
N GLU A 271 -0.18 -11.66 19.50
CA GLU A 271 -0.71 -13.01 19.28
C GLU A 271 0.25 -13.87 18.46
N TYR A 272 0.79 -13.31 17.37
CA TYR A 272 1.72 -14.03 16.53
C TYR A 272 3.04 -14.31 17.24
N LYS A 273 3.56 -13.33 17.98
CA LYS A 273 4.73 -13.53 18.85
C LYS A 273 4.51 -14.70 19.80
N SER A 274 3.38 -14.74 20.50
CA SER A 274 3.05 -15.82 21.44
C SER A 274 2.91 -17.18 20.75
N LEU A 275 2.44 -17.20 19.50
CA LEU A 275 2.30 -18.43 18.71
C LEU A 275 3.67 -19.06 18.42
N ILE A 276 4.67 -18.23 18.01
CA ILE A 276 5.94 -18.72 17.47
C ILE A 276 7.08 -18.78 18.50
N GLU A 277 6.97 -18.09 19.66
CA GLU A 277 8.09 -17.93 20.58
C GLU A 277 8.64 -19.24 21.18
N SER A 278 7.84 -20.30 21.22
CA SER A 278 8.25 -21.59 21.77
C SER A 278 9.18 -22.37 20.84
N ASN A 279 9.09 -22.19 19.53
CA ASN A 279 9.79 -23.03 18.54
C ASN A 279 10.58 -22.28 17.48
N GLN A 280 10.31 -20.97 17.27
CA GLN A 280 10.99 -20.16 16.25
C GLN A 280 12.05 -19.21 16.82
N LYS A 281 12.69 -19.56 17.91
CA LYS A 281 13.89 -18.90 18.44
C LYS A 281 15.16 -19.58 17.99
N ASP A 282 16.14 -18.78 17.56
CA ASP A 282 17.49 -19.28 17.26
C ASP A 282 18.32 -19.48 18.55
N LYS A 283 19.55 -20.01 18.39
CA LYS A 283 20.52 -20.20 19.47
C LYS A 283 20.90 -18.92 20.26
N ASN A 284 20.65 -17.74 19.69
CA ASN A 284 20.93 -16.43 20.29
C ASN A 284 19.69 -15.82 20.95
N ASP A 285 18.62 -16.59 21.11
CA ASP A 285 17.34 -16.15 21.64
C ASP A 285 16.67 -15.05 20.77
N THR A 286 17.00 -15.03 19.45
CA THR A 286 16.35 -14.17 18.47
C THR A 286 15.10 -14.85 17.94
N LEU A 287 13.97 -14.17 17.99
CA LEU A 287 12.72 -14.67 17.48
C LEU A 287 12.63 -14.48 15.96
N ILE A 288 12.48 -15.58 15.23
CA ILE A 288 12.47 -15.59 13.78
C ILE A 288 11.04 -15.64 13.25
N TYR A 289 10.62 -14.56 12.61
CA TYR A 289 9.37 -14.48 11.86
C TYR A 289 9.62 -14.96 10.43
N LEU A 290 9.26 -16.21 10.15
CA LEU A 290 9.32 -16.74 8.79
C LEU A 290 8.23 -16.11 7.95
N TYR A 291 8.53 -15.75 6.70
CA TYR A 291 7.53 -15.26 5.79
C TYR A 291 7.73 -15.74 4.34
N ALA A 292 6.64 -15.73 3.60
CA ALA A 292 6.61 -15.92 2.16
C ALA A 292 5.96 -14.71 1.49
N SER A 293 6.40 -14.37 0.29
CA SER A 293 5.79 -13.31 -0.54
C SER A 293 4.83 -13.89 -1.59
N ASN A 294 4.92 -15.19 -1.86
CA ASN A 294 4.04 -15.89 -2.79
C ASN A 294 3.86 -17.36 -2.35
N LYS A 295 2.62 -17.72 -2.01
CA LYS A 295 2.32 -19.09 -1.54
C LYS A 295 2.57 -20.17 -2.60
N VAL A 296 2.39 -19.85 -3.87
CA VAL A 296 2.50 -20.80 -4.98
C VAL A 296 3.95 -21.05 -5.32
N ASP A 297 4.71 -19.98 -5.55
CA ASP A 297 6.11 -20.09 -5.96
C ASP A 297 6.99 -20.61 -4.81
N GLN A 298 6.61 -20.31 -3.56
CA GLN A 298 7.35 -20.70 -2.36
C GLN A 298 6.69 -21.89 -1.61
N PHE A 299 5.87 -22.68 -2.31
CA PHE A 299 5.15 -23.79 -1.68
C PHE A 299 6.10 -24.78 -0.98
N ALA A 300 7.18 -25.17 -1.64
CA ALA A 300 8.09 -26.18 -1.10
C ALA A 300 8.79 -25.76 0.21
N PRO A 301 9.41 -24.56 0.33
CA PRO A 301 9.98 -24.11 1.60
C PRO A 301 8.91 -23.80 2.67
N ILE A 302 7.70 -23.40 2.30
CA ILE A 302 6.59 -23.23 3.25
C ILE A 302 6.21 -24.61 3.84
N ASP A 303 6.06 -25.64 3.01
CA ASP A 303 5.72 -26.99 3.46
C ASP A 303 6.81 -27.58 4.37
N GLU A 304 8.08 -27.39 4.02
CA GLU A 304 9.22 -27.81 4.82
C GLU A 304 9.24 -27.12 6.20
N ALA A 305 8.97 -25.81 6.26
CA ALA A 305 8.85 -25.08 7.50
C ALA A 305 7.70 -25.62 8.37
N LYS A 306 6.54 -25.89 7.77
CA LYS A 306 5.37 -26.45 8.47
C LYS A 306 5.59 -27.86 8.99
N GLN A 307 6.31 -28.72 8.26
CA GLN A 307 6.68 -30.04 8.73
C GLN A 307 7.55 -30.00 9.99
N LYS A 308 8.32 -28.92 10.17
CA LYS A 308 9.09 -28.67 11.40
C LYS A 308 8.27 -27.99 12.51
N GLY A 309 6.98 -27.75 12.29
CA GLY A 309 6.08 -27.10 13.24
C GLY A 309 6.26 -25.59 13.29
N TYR A 310 6.84 -24.96 12.26
CA TYR A 310 7.00 -23.52 12.17
C TYR A 310 5.78 -22.90 11.47
N ASP A 311 5.40 -21.69 11.89
CA ASP A 311 4.38 -20.89 11.21
C ASP A 311 5.05 -19.90 10.24
N VAL A 312 4.39 -19.63 9.13
CA VAL A 312 4.91 -18.79 8.05
C VAL A 312 3.90 -17.70 7.72
N LEU A 313 4.31 -16.44 7.81
CA LEU A 313 3.52 -15.28 7.40
C LEU A 313 3.41 -15.18 5.88
N LEU A 314 2.36 -14.55 5.40
CA LEU A 314 2.21 -14.11 4.02
C LEU A 314 2.38 -12.59 3.97
N LEU A 315 3.50 -12.15 3.40
CA LEU A 315 3.85 -10.75 3.20
C LEU A 315 4.00 -10.52 1.69
N ASP A 316 2.91 -10.16 1.05
CA ASP A 316 2.76 -10.04 -0.41
C ASP A 316 2.44 -8.59 -0.86
N GLY A 317 2.50 -7.65 0.08
CA GLY A 317 2.22 -6.24 -0.14
C GLY A 317 3.43 -5.42 -0.59
N PRO A 318 3.22 -4.30 -1.27
CA PRO A 318 4.31 -3.46 -1.77
C PRO A 318 5.10 -2.74 -0.67
N LEU A 319 4.53 -2.58 0.53
CA LEU A 319 5.19 -1.91 1.66
C LEU A 319 5.92 -2.87 2.60
N ASP A 320 5.72 -4.18 2.44
CA ASP A 320 6.17 -5.18 3.42
C ASP A 320 7.66 -5.12 3.73
N VAL A 321 8.52 -4.89 2.74
CA VAL A 321 9.98 -4.81 2.96
C VAL A 321 10.36 -3.66 3.90
N HIS A 322 9.76 -2.49 3.70
CA HIS A 322 9.99 -1.33 4.57
C HIS A 322 9.37 -1.53 5.95
N TRP A 323 8.17 -2.12 5.96
CA TRP A 323 7.43 -2.40 7.20
C TRP A 323 8.14 -3.46 8.06
N ILE A 324 8.67 -4.52 7.47
CA ILE A 324 9.55 -5.48 8.15
C ILE A 324 10.74 -4.76 8.81
N GLY A 325 11.43 -3.87 8.07
CA GLY A 325 12.54 -3.11 8.60
C GLY A 325 12.17 -2.25 9.81
N LEU A 326 10.97 -1.64 9.79
CA LEU A 326 10.43 -0.92 10.94
C LEU A 326 10.16 -1.84 12.13
N LEU A 327 9.55 -3.00 11.91
CA LEU A 327 9.24 -3.96 12.99
C LEU A 327 10.51 -4.51 13.63
N GLU A 328 11.54 -4.84 12.85
CA GLU A 328 12.84 -5.29 13.35
C GLU A 328 13.54 -4.23 14.22
N GLN A 329 13.30 -2.93 13.95
CA GLN A 329 13.81 -1.83 14.80
C GLN A 329 12.98 -1.64 16.08
N LYS A 330 11.67 -1.84 16.02
CA LYS A 330 10.75 -1.58 17.13
C LYS A 330 10.58 -2.77 18.09
N ILE A 331 10.81 -4.00 17.61
CA ILE A 331 10.67 -5.23 18.40
C ILE A 331 12.06 -5.82 18.64
N GLU A 332 12.47 -5.79 19.89
CA GLU A 332 13.81 -6.30 20.28
C GLU A 332 13.95 -7.80 19.97
N LYS A 333 15.17 -8.20 19.62
CA LYS A 333 15.55 -9.59 19.34
C LYS A 333 14.61 -10.29 18.35
N THR A 334 14.21 -9.58 17.28
CA THR A 334 13.31 -10.08 16.25
C THR A 334 13.94 -9.93 14.89
N ARG A 335 13.79 -10.94 14.03
CA ARG A 335 14.17 -10.91 12.62
C ARG A 335 13.08 -11.50 11.77
N PHE A 336 12.86 -10.90 10.60
CA PHE A 336 11.99 -11.43 9.57
C PHE A 336 12.85 -12.05 8.48
N ILE A 337 12.64 -13.34 8.17
CA ILE A 337 13.44 -14.09 7.21
C ILE A 337 12.48 -14.78 6.24
N ARG A 338 12.72 -14.59 4.94
CA ARG A 338 11.91 -15.25 3.92
C ARG A 338 12.27 -16.74 3.86
N VAL A 339 11.26 -17.61 3.75
CA VAL A 339 11.42 -19.07 3.85
C VAL A 339 12.37 -19.69 2.83
N ASP A 340 12.68 -19.01 1.73
CA ASP A 340 13.58 -19.46 0.67
C ASP A 340 14.93 -18.70 0.66
N SER A 341 15.19 -17.89 1.70
CA SER A 341 16.45 -17.17 1.81
C SER A 341 17.63 -18.05 2.22
N GLU A 342 17.32 -19.15 2.89
CA GLU A 342 18.26 -20.15 3.37
C GLU A 342 17.51 -21.48 3.56
N THR A 343 18.22 -22.57 3.83
CA THR A 343 17.58 -23.82 4.25
C THR A 343 16.94 -23.65 5.62
N ILE A 344 15.79 -24.25 5.84
CA ILE A 344 15.01 -24.05 7.08
C ILE A 344 15.81 -24.40 8.34
N ASP A 345 16.72 -25.39 8.27
CA ASP A 345 17.60 -25.75 9.39
C ASP A 345 18.60 -24.67 9.75
N HIS A 346 19.02 -23.85 8.79
CA HIS A 346 19.96 -22.76 9.00
C HIS A 346 19.29 -21.40 9.21
N ILE A 347 18.01 -21.25 8.88
CA ILE A 347 17.24 -20.06 9.24
C ILE A 347 17.03 -20.00 10.75
N ILE A 348 16.68 -21.14 11.38
CA ILE A 348 16.44 -21.23 12.82
C ILE A 348 17.47 -22.20 13.39
N GLU A 349 18.71 -21.74 13.50
CA GLU A 349 19.79 -22.53 14.07
C GLU A 349 19.57 -22.72 15.56
N LYS A 350 19.48 -23.99 16.00
CA LYS A 350 19.32 -24.35 17.41
C LYS A 350 20.60 -24.82 18.08
N ASP A 351 21.55 -25.35 17.29
CA ASP A 351 22.82 -25.88 17.76
C ASP A 351 24.00 -25.40 16.93
N ASP A 352 25.20 -25.34 17.55
CA ASP A 352 26.44 -24.90 16.88
C ASP A 352 27.12 -26.02 16.03
N ASN A 353 26.49 -27.18 15.87
CA ASN A 353 27.11 -28.38 15.33
C ASN A 353 26.96 -28.55 13.82
N SER A 354 27.55 -27.67 13.04
CA SER A 354 27.67 -27.90 11.58
C SER A 354 29.14 -27.87 11.10
N SER A 355 29.99 -28.68 11.69
CA SER A 355 31.32 -28.93 11.08
C SER A 355 31.15 -29.72 9.78
N ILE A 356 31.55 -29.10 8.67
CA ILE A 356 31.60 -29.80 7.37
C ILE A 356 32.84 -30.70 7.38
N ASP A 357 32.63 -32.00 7.37
CA ASP A 357 33.71 -33.01 7.31
C ASP A 357 34.14 -33.26 5.86
N LEU A 358 34.67 -32.21 5.22
CA LEU A 358 35.26 -32.26 3.87
C LEU A 358 36.59 -31.54 3.85
N SER A 359 37.60 -32.12 3.24
CA SER A 359 38.87 -31.44 2.96
C SER A 359 38.71 -30.34 1.93
N ASP A 360 39.64 -29.40 1.89
CA ASP A 360 39.57 -28.27 0.93
C ASP A 360 39.63 -28.80 -0.52
N SER A 361 40.42 -29.88 -0.79
CA SER A 361 40.46 -30.51 -2.12
C SER A 361 39.12 -31.14 -2.51
N GLN A 362 38.40 -31.75 -1.56
CA GLN A 362 37.07 -32.31 -1.81
C GLN A 362 36.02 -31.21 -2.08
N LYS A 363 36.11 -30.08 -1.34
CA LYS A 363 35.26 -28.92 -1.59
C LYS A 363 35.50 -28.31 -2.98
N GLU A 364 36.78 -28.17 -3.39
CA GLU A 364 37.11 -27.67 -4.73
C GLU A 364 36.60 -28.59 -5.83
N ALA A 365 36.77 -29.92 -5.67
CA ALA A 365 36.28 -30.90 -6.63
C ALA A 365 34.74 -30.88 -6.77
N LEU A 366 34.01 -30.87 -5.66
CA LEU A 366 32.56 -30.74 -5.68
C LEU A 366 32.11 -29.39 -6.27
N ASN A 367 32.77 -28.30 -5.90
CA ASN A 367 32.43 -26.99 -6.45
C ASN A 367 32.56 -26.96 -7.99
N GLU A 368 33.60 -27.54 -8.54
CA GLU A 368 33.77 -27.66 -10.00
C GLU A 368 32.67 -28.52 -10.62
N ALA A 369 32.37 -29.69 -10.00
CA ALA A 369 31.34 -30.59 -10.50
C ALA A 369 29.95 -29.91 -10.55
N PHE A 370 29.56 -29.23 -9.49
CA PHE A 370 28.26 -28.53 -9.46
C PHE A 370 28.23 -27.30 -10.35
N THR A 371 29.26 -26.48 -10.32
CA THR A 371 29.32 -25.21 -11.10
C THR A 371 29.29 -25.49 -12.62
N SER A 372 29.93 -26.55 -13.07
CA SER A 372 29.92 -26.90 -14.49
C SER A 372 28.53 -27.28 -15.04
N GLN A 373 27.61 -27.72 -14.17
CA GLN A 373 26.27 -28.18 -14.57
C GLN A 373 25.17 -27.13 -14.36
N ILE A 374 25.46 -26.01 -13.67
CA ILE A 374 24.51 -24.92 -13.46
C ILE A 374 24.37 -24.16 -14.78
N PRO A 375 23.14 -23.97 -15.31
CA PRO A 375 22.93 -23.18 -16.53
C PRO A 375 23.24 -21.72 -16.30
N LYS A 376 23.75 -21.04 -17.32
CA LYS A 376 23.94 -19.60 -17.32
C LYS A 376 22.58 -18.94 -17.57
N LEU A 377 22.00 -18.32 -16.56
CA LEU A 377 20.77 -17.55 -16.67
C LEU A 377 21.09 -16.05 -16.80
N ASP A 378 20.28 -15.34 -17.57
CA ASP A 378 20.47 -13.90 -17.75
C ASP A 378 20.30 -13.16 -16.41
N LYS A 379 21.20 -12.22 -16.14
CA LYS A 379 21.23 -11.40 -14.92
C LYS A 379 21.14 -12.22 -13.60
N THR A 380 21.70 -13.41 -13.59
CA THR A 380 21.68 -14.31 -12.44
C THR A 380 23.07 -14.87 -12.16
N ASN A 381 23.51 -14.81 -10.91
CA ASN A 381 24.75 -15.39 -10.44
C ASN A 381 24.46 -16.48 -9.41
N PHE A 382 25.13 -17.60 -9.55
CA PHE A 382 25.07 -18.72 -8.60
C PHE A 382 26.40 -18.90 -7.88
N THR A 383 26.32 -19.15 -6.58
CA THR A 383 27.45 -19.60 -5.76
C THR A 383 27.11 -20.94 -5.16
N VAL A 384 28.06 -21.87 -5.13
CA VAL A 384 27.88 -23.19 -4.52
C VAL A 384 28.35 -23.12 -3.07
N GLU A 385 27.48 -23.55 -2.15
CA GLU A 385 27.79 -23.66 -0.72
C GLU A 385 27.51 -25.06 -0.20
N PHE A 386 28.36 -25.53 0.70
CA PHE A 386 28.25 -26.87 1.30
C PHE A 386 27.70 -26.76 2.70
N LYS A 387 26.67 -27.55 3.01
CA LYS A 387 26.04 -27.55 4.35
C LYS A 387 25.77 -28.98 4.81
N THR A 388 25.84 -29.15 6.11
CA THR A 388 25.49 -30.41 6.78
C THR A 388 23.99 -30.33 7.13
N LEU A 389 23.15 -31.01 6.37
CA LEU A 389 21.70 -31.13 6.63
C LEU A 389 21.38 -32.60 7.01
N ASP A 390 20.08 -32.85 7.31
CA ASP A 390 19.62 -34.19 7.53
C ASP A 390 19.93 -35.11 6.30
N GLU A 391 20.27 -36.36 6.51
CA GLU A 391 20.63 -37.29 5.46
C GLU A 391 19.46 -37.53 4.48
N THR A 392 18.24 -37.38 4.92
CA THR A 392 17.00 -37.52 4.14
C THR A 392 16.56 -36.22 3.47
N ALA A 393 17.18 -35.11 3.83
CA ALA A 393 16.91 -33.82 3.19
C ALA A 393 17.39 -33.82 1.73
N ARG A 394 16.88 -32.86 0.94
CA ARG A 394 17.23 -32.77 -0.49
C ARG A 394 18.76 -32.67 -0.69
N PRO A 395 19.32 -33.33 -1.70
CA PRO A 395 20.76 -33.27 -1.98
C PRO A 395 21.21 -31.85 -2.40
N VAL A 396 20.33 -31.09 -3.08
CA VAL A 396 20.59 -29.74 -3.55
C VAL A 396 19.33 -28.89 -3.35
N GLN A 397 19.54 -27.67 -2.87
CA GLN A 397 18.50 -26.66 -2.74
C GLN A 397 19.02 -25.33 -3.30
N ILE A 398 18.14 -24.47 -3.81
CA ILE A 398 18.49 -23.12 -4.25
C ILE A 398 17.84 -22.13 -3.31
N THR A 399 18.67 -21.23 -2.78
CA THR A 399 18.27 -20.18 -1.85
C THR A 399 18.68 -18.81 -2.37
N GLN A 400 18.02 -17.75 -1.91
CA GLN A 400 18.35 -16.38 -2.28
C GLN A 400 18.66 -15.57 -1.03
N ASN A 401 19.91 -15.10 -0.89
CA ASN A 401 20.33 -14.36 0.29
C ASN A 401 19.40 -13.17 0.60
N GLU A 402 18.91 -13.12 1.83
CA GLU A 402 17.92 -12.14 2.31
C GLU A 402 18.40 -10.68 2.11
N PHE A 403 19.64 -10.41 2.45
CA PHE A 403 20.21 -9.06 2.35
C PHE A 403 20.25 -8.56 0.90
N SER A 404 20.79 -9.38 -0.02
CA SER A 404 20.90 -9.02 -1.44
C SER A 404 19.53 -8.81 -2.08
N ARG A 405 18.56 -9.65 -1.72
CA ARG A 405 17.18 -9.54 -2.17
C ARG A 405 16.51 -8.26 -1.69
N ARG A 406 16.58 -7.97 -0.37
CA ARG A 406 15.99 -6.74 0.19
C ARG A 406 16.61 -5.49 -0.42
N MET A 407 17.93 -5.48 -0.61
CA MET A 407 18.60 -4.35 -1.28
C MET A 407 18.05 -4.13 -2.70
N LYS A 408 17.86 -5.20 -3.47
CA LYS A 408 17.32 -5.10 -4.82
C LYS A 408 15.89 -4.58 -4.82
N GLU A 409 15.02 -5.10 -3.96
CA GLU A 409 13.62 -4.67 -3.82
C GLU A 409 13.52 -3.19 -3.40
N MET A 410 14.32 -2.76 -2.44
CA MET A 410 14.39 -1.35 -2.02
C MET A 410 14.90 -0.43 -3.15
N SER A 411 15.89 -0.87 -3.92
CA SER A 411 16.43 -0.09 -5.04
C SER A 411 15.40 0.06 -6.17
N ALA A 412 14.59 -0.95 -6.42
CA ALA A 412 13.54 -0.91 -7.45
C ALA A 412 12.42 0.08 -7.11
N MET A 413 12.16 0.35 -5.83
CA MET A 413 11.15 1.33 -5.39
C MET A 413 11.64 2.78 -5.42
N GLN A 414 12.93 3.05 -5.34
CA GLN A 414 13.51 4.39 -5.44
C GLN A 414 13.67 4.81 -6.90
N GLN A 415 12.61 5.38 -7.48
CA GLN A 415 12.65 6.03 -8.81
C GLN A 415 13.70 7.16 -8.79
N GLY A 416 14.90 6.87 -9.30
CA GLY A 416 15.98 7.84 -9.39
C GLY A 416 17.39 7.28 -9.24
N MET A 417 17.59 6.09 -8.72
CA MET A 417 18.89 5.42 -8.63
C MET A 417 19.17 4.45 -9.81
N ALA A 418 18.62 4.71 -10.98
CA ALA A 418 19.01 4.02 -12.23
C ALA A 418 20.50 4.17 -12.60
N MET A 419 21.30 4.82 -11.76
CA MET A 419 22.75 4.95 -11.93
C MET A 419 23.55 3.68 -11.59
N TYR A 420 22.97 2.76 -10.86
CA TYR A 420 23.57 1.45 -10.58
C TYR A 420 22.82 0.42 -11.39
N GLY A 421 23.12 0.16 -12.60
CA GLY A 421 22.47 -0.80 -13.49
C GLY A 421 21.75 -1.95 -12.78
N GLU A 422 20.86 -2.65 -13.43
CA GLU A 422 20.11 -3.74 -12.81
C GLU A 422 21.09 -4.74 -12.15
N MET A 423 21.08 -4.77 -10.82
CA MET A 423 21.90 -5.72 -10.05
C MET A 423 21.47 -7.14 -10.39
N PRO A 424 22.42 -8.05 -10.67
CA PRO A 424 22.09 -9.45 -10.93
C PRO A 424 21.47 -10.09 -9.67
N ASP A 425 20.58 -11.03 -9.89
CA ASP A 425 20.07 -11.89 -8.81
C ASP A 425 21.18 -12.79 -8.31
N MET A 426 21.36 -12.84 -7.00
CA MET A 426 22.37 -13.67 -6.34
C MET A 426 21.67 -14.86 -5.69
N TYR A 427 21.98 -16.06 -6.17
CA TYR A 427 21.45 -17.31 -5.62
C TYR A 427 22.60 -18.20 -5.09
N GLN A 428 22.26 -18.99 -4.10
CA GLN A 428 23.14 -19.98 -3.52
C GLN A 428 22.61 -21.36 -3.86
N VAL A 429 23.50 -22.20 -4.35
CA VAL A 429 23.23 -23.64 -4.58
C VAL A 429 23.77 -24.38 -3.36
N ILE A 430 22.88 -24.70 -2.44
CA ILE A 430 23.21 -25.38 -1.19
C ILE A 430 23.31 -26.89 -1.47
N VAL A 431 24.48 -27.44 -1.25
CA VAL A 431 24.77 -28.90 -1.42
C VAL A 431 24.82 -29.56 -0.06
N ASN A 432 23.92 -30.50 0.18
CA ASN A 432 23.87 -31.29 1.42
C ASN A 432 24.96 -32.38 1.44
N VAL A 433 26.04 -32.12 2.18
CA VAL A 433 27.19 -33.05 2.25
C VAL A 433 26.87 -34.37 2.95
N ASN A 434 25.80 -34.46 3.70
CA ASN A 434 25.35 -35.68 4.36
C ASN A 434 24.51 -36.60 3.46
N HIS A 435 23.98 -36.07 2.36
CA HIS A 435 23.13 -36.85 1.48
C HIS A 435 23.93 -37.98 0.80
N PRO A 436 23.43 -39.21 0.75
CA PRO A 436 24.15 -40.39 0.17
C PRO A 436 24.68 -40.14 -1.24
N PHE A 437 23.91 -39.47 -2.08
CA PHE A 437 24.32 -39.10 -3.45
C PHE A 437 25.55 -38.16 -3.44
N VAL A 438 25.62 -37.19 -2.54
CA VAL A 438 26.74 -36.24 -2.45
C VAL A 438 27.99 -36.97 -1.90
N LYS A 439 27.83 -37.81 -0.88
CA LYS A 439 28.92 -38.67 -0.37
C LYS A 439 29.53 -39.56 -1.48
N GLN A 440 28.67 -40.09 -2.36
CA GLN A 440 29.15 -40.85 -3.53
C GLN A 440 29.96 -39.95 -4.48
N LEU A 441 29.47 -38.74 -4.79
CA LEU A 441 30.20 -37.78 -5.64
C LEU A 441 31.57 -37.41 -5.06
N VAL A 442 31.68 -37.19 -3.74
CA VAL A 442 32.95 -36.92 -3.06
C VAL A 442 33.95 -38.07 -3.40
N THR A 443 33.54 -39.31 -3.21
CA THR A 443 34.39 -40.47 -3.48
C THR A 443 34.78 -40.60 -4.96
N GLU A 444 33.84 -40.29 -5.86
CA GLU A 444 34.06 -40.42 -7.31
C GLU A 444 34.90 -39.30 -7.92
N THR A 445 34.95 -38.12 -7.27
CA THR A 445 35.74 -36.94 -7.70
C THR A 445 37.08 -36.82 -7.01
N GLU A 446 37.33 -37.59 -5.95
CA GLU A 446 38.57 -37.51 -5.15
C GLU A 446 39.81 -37.82 -6.00
N GLY A 447 40.81 -36.92 -5.90
CA GLY A 447 42.08 -37.08 -6.61
C GLY A 447 42.05 -36.85 -8.11
N LYS A 448 40.95 -36.42 -8.70
CA LYS A 448 40.85 -36.07 -10.13
C LYS A 448 41.28 -34.63 -10.37
N GLU A 449 41.89 -34.39 -11.53
CA GLU A 449 42.18 -33.03 -12.02
C GLU A 449 40.90 -32.31 -12.45
N LYS A 450 40.92 -31.00 -12.44
CA LYS A 450 39.77 -30.14 -12.69
C LYS A 450 39.04 -30.45 -14.00
N ASP A 451 39.78 -30.58 -15.13
CA ASP A 451 39.20 -30.87 -16.42
C ASP A 451 38.54 -32.28 -16.47
N SER A 452 39.09 -33.23 -15.72
CA SER A 452 38.50 -34.58 -15.59
C SER A 452 37.24 -34.55 -14.74
N ILE A 453 37.14 -33.64 -13.77
CA ILE A 453 35.93 -33.48 -12.95
C ILE A 453 34.79 -32.85 -13.79
N ALA A 454 35.10 -31.85 -14.62
CA ALA A 454 34.11 -31.23 -15.50
C ALA A 454 33.56 -32.26 -16.52
N THR A 455 34.43 -33.05 -17.16
CA THR A 455 34.02 -34.14 -18.06
C THR A 455 33.17 -35.20 -17.35
N TYR A 456 33.59 -35.62 -16.15
CA TYR A 456 32.81 -36.56 -15.33
C TYR A 456 31.42 -36.00 -15.00
N ALA A 457 31.35 -34.70 -14.66
CA ALA A 457 30.09 -34.03 -14.32
C ALA A 457 29.15 -33.97 -15.52
N GLU A 458 29.67 -33.69 -16.73
CA GLU A 458 28.89 -33.69 -17.98
C GLU A 458 28.30 -35.08 -18.30
N GLU A 459 29.05 -36.15 -18.03
CA GLU A 459 28.61 -37.52 -18.25
C GLU A 459 27.67 -38.04 -17.15
N ASN A 460 27.65 -37.40 -15.99
CA ASN A 460 26.84 -37.84 -14.86
C ASN A 460 25.39 -37.32 -14.95
N SER A 461 24.53 -38.09 -15.59
CA SER A 461 23.13 -37.77 -15.78
C SER A 461 22.36 -37.55 -14.44
N LYS A 462 22.77 -38.20 -13.34
CA LYS A 462 22.15 -38.02 -12.03
C LYS A 462 22.48 -36.67 -11.44
N LEU A 463 23.71 -36.16 -11.60
CA LEU A 463 24.11 -34.85 -11.12
C LEU A 463 23.29 -33.75 -11.83
N LYS A 464 23.21 -33.85 -13.18
CA LYS A 464 22.37 -32.92 -13.95
C LYS A 464 20.90 -32.98 -13.53
N GLN A 465 20.37 -34.19 -13.30
CA GLN A 465 18.99 -34.36 -12.87
C GLN A 465 18.72 -33.73 -11.50
N VAL A 466 19.63 -33.84 -10.54
CA VAL A 466 19.49 -33.25 -9.20
C VAL A 466 19.52 -31.74 -9.25
N ILE A 467 20.42 -31.15 -10.07
CA ILE A 467 20.49 -29.69 -10.26
C ILE A 467 19.22 -29.19 -10.94
N ASP A 468 18.77 -29.86 -12.01
CA ASP A 468 17.55 -29.46 -12.71
C ASP A 468 16.29 -29.57 -11.83
N LEU A 469 16.21 -30.57 -10.95
CA LEU A 469 15.15 -30.67 -9.94
C LEU A 469 15.17 -29.50 -8.94
N ALA A 470 16.37 -29.10 -8.51
CA ALA A 470 16.51 -27.93 -7.62
C ALA A 470 16.08 -26.63 -8.31
N LEU A 471 16.51 -26.43 -9.57
CA LEU A 471 16.08 -25.28 -10.40
C LEU A 471 14.57 -25.29 -10.66
N LEU A 472 13.99 -26.48 -10.94
CA LEU A 472 12.55 -26.62 -11.16
C LEU A 472 11.76 -26.27 -9.90
N SER A 473 12.19 -26.77 -8.74
CA SER A 473 11.52 -26.48 -7.46
C SER A 473 11.56 -25.00 -7.06
N SER A 474 12.53 -24.25 -7.58
CA SER A 474 12.68 -22.81 -7.37
C SER A 474 12.08 -21.96 -8.51
N GLY A 475 11.36 -22.59 -9.45
CA GLY A 475 10.74 -21.92 -10.59
C GLY A 475 11.72 -21.34 -11.62
N MET A 476 12.98 -21.74 -11.57
CA MET A 476 14.06 -21.22 -12.39
C MET A 476 14.34 -22.04 -13.65
N LEU A 477 13.88 -23.29 -13.71
CA LEU A 477 14.04 -24.17 -14.88
C LEU A 477 12.98 -23.79 -15.93
N ARG A 478 13.41 -23.20 -17.04
CA ARG A 478 12.51 -22.68 -18.08
C ARG A 478 13.07 -22.93 -19.49
N GLY A 479 12.22 -22.75 -20.50
CA GLY A 479 12.61 -22.78 -21.91
C GLY A 479 13.24 -24.09 -22.34
N GLU A 480 14.43 -24.00 -22.97
CA GLU A 480 15.15 -25.18 -23.50
C GLU A 480 15.57 -26.14 -22.41
N GLU A 481 16.07 -25.68 -21.28
CA GLU A 481 16.49 -26.49 -20.15
C GLU A 481 15.33 -27.32 -19.58
N LEU A 482 14.15 -26.73 -19.43
CA LEU A 482 12.95 -27.43 -19.00
C LEU A 482 12.56 -28.52 -20.03
N ASN A 483 12.63 -28.23 -21.33
CA ASN A 483 12.32 -29.19 -22.38
C ASN A 483 13.31 -30.35 -22.38
N ASN A 484 14.60 -30.09 -22.18
CA ASN A 484 15.64 -31.12 -22.08
C ASN A 484 15.47 -31.99 -20.84
N PHE A 485 15.12 -31.37 -19.70
CA PHE A 485 14.77 -32.12 -18.48
C PHE A 485 13.57 -33.04 -18.69
N VAL A 486 12.53 -32.60 -19.34
CA VAL A 486 11.32 -33.40 -19.64
C VAL A 486 11.67 -34.57 -20.59
N LYS A 487 12.50 -34.32 -21.63
CA LYS A 487 12.94 -35.36 -22.54
C LYS A 487 13.71 -36.47 -21.81
N ARG A 488 14.69 -36.10 -20.97
CA ARG A 488 15.42 -37.08 -20.15
C ARG A 488 14.51 -37.89 -19.23
N GLY A 489 13.47 -37.21 -18.66
CA GLY A 489 12.47 -37.89 -17.85
C GLY A 489 11.69 -38.95 -18.61
N PHE A 490 11.36 -38.75 -19.90
CA PHE A 490 10.71 -39.74 -20.73
C PHE A 490 11.64 -40.86 -21.16
N GLU A 491 12.94 -40.61 -21.29
CA GLU A 491 13.93 -41.67 -21.64
C GLU A 491 14.18 -42.66 -20.50
N THR A 492 13.78 -42.31 -19.27
CA THR A 492 13.93 -43.14 -18.06
C THR A 492 12.71 -44.02 -17.75
N ILE A 493 11.60 -43.85 -18.47
CA ILE A 493 10.36 -44.61 -18.38
C ILE A 493 10.35 -45.73 -19.43
#